data_9e68f35c0e5bbd701af964fa5d45cdfa
#
_entry.id   9e68f35c0e5bbd701af964fa5d45cdfa
#
_cell.length_a   1.000
_cell.length_b   1.000
_cell.length_c   1.000
_cell.angle_alpha   90.00
_cell.angle_beta   90.00
_cell.angle_gamma   90.00
#
_symmetry.space_group_name_H-M   'P 1'
#
loop_
_entity.id
_entity.type
_entity.pdbx_description
1 polymer ?
#
loop_
_entity_poly.entity_id
_entity_poly.type
_entity_poly.pdbx_seq_one_letter_code
_entity_poly.pdbx_strand_id
1 'polypeptide(L)'
;VVAVGAVVLALGMSACSSDDASDTAATTSAATSSAASEAVAAPTSDELLGTLQVLVDPARPVDEKTVVVVDGDERRPNLEAMTAAMANYPVSFTVTDVQVEGDTATANVAIVSPHGTAAPTAWTWENVDGTWKVSDESTCTLLGMARAGCS
;
A
#
# COMPACT_ATOMS: atom_id res chain seq x y z
N VAL A 1 -1.53 -1.49 -48.96
CA VAL A 1 -2.96 -1.35 -49.32
C VAL A 1 -3.60 -0.50 -48.25
N VAL A 2 -4.06 0.65 -48.69
CA VAL A 2 -4.65 1.79 -48.04
C VAL A 2 -6.11 1.47 -47.66
N ALA A 3 -6.57 1.88 -46.50
CA ALA A 3 -7.96 2.30 -46.33
C ALA A 3 -8.06 3.34 -45.17
N VAL A 4 -8.37 4.52 -45.62
CA VAL A 4 -8.77 5.73 -44.90
C VAL A 4 -10.25 5.60 -44.53
N GLY A 5 -10.64 5.99 -43.34
CA GLY A 5 -12.03 6.14 -42.95
C GLY A 5 -12.19 7.33 -42.04
N ALA A 6 -12.72 8.41 -42.57
CA ALA A 6 -12.95 9.71 -41.95
C ALA A 6 -14.39 9.87 -41.41
N VAL A 7 -14.54 10.84 -40.49
CA VAL A 7 -15.73 11.72 -40.29
C VAL A 7 -16.86 11.12 -39.44
N VAL A 8 -17.37 11.82 -38.39
CA VAL A 8 -18.23 13.01 -38.42
C VAL A 8 -18.28 13.72 -37.06
N LEU A 9 -18.11 15.05 -37.08
CA LEU A 9 -18.49 16.00 -36.07
C LEU A 9 -20.03 16.11 -35.94
N ALA A 10 -20.54 16.26 -34.74
CA ALA A 10 -21.84 16.86 -34.50
C ALA A 10 -21.76 17.84 -33.34
N LEU A 11 -21.75 19.12 -33.68
CA LEU A 11 -22.01 20.25 -32.79
C LEU A 11 -23.52 20.30 -32.55
N GLY A 12 -23.93 20.40 -31.29
CA GLY A 12 -25.30 20.69 -30.89
C GLY A 12 -25.29 21.82 -29.85
N MET A 13 -25.38 23.07 -30.31
CA MET A 13 -25.77 24.20 -29.47
C MET A 13 -27.29 24.20 -29.34
N SER A 14 -27.81 24.47 -28.14
CA SER A 14 -29.16 25.02 -27.98
C SER A 14 -29.16 25.97 -26.79
N ALA A 15 -29.56 27.17 -27.11
CA ALA A 15 -29.62 28.36 -26.28
C ALA A 15 -30.97 28.47 -25.55
N CYS A 16 -30.89 29.14 -24.40
CA CYS A 16 -31.83 30.05 -23.72
C CYS A 16 -33.33 30.02 -24.08
N SER A 17 -34.17 30.01 -23.05
CA SER A 17 -35.11 31.12 -22.80
C SER A 17 -35.69 31.05 -21.40
N SER A 18 -35.75 32.22 -20.77
CA SER A 18 -36.42 32.56 -19.54
C SER A 18 -37.95 32.55 -19.75
N ASP A 19 -38.73 32.19 -18.78
CA ASP A 19 -39.78 32.98 -18.13
C ASP A 19 -40.64 32.13 -17.17
N ASP A 20 -40.66 32.62 -15.96
CA ASP A 20 -41.75 32.85 -15.00
C ASP A 20 -42.91 31.83 -14.78
N ALA A 21 -43.13 31.63 -13.50
CA ALA A 21 -44.31 31.32 -12.74
C ALA A 21 -44.35 29.96 -11.99
N SER A 22 -44.20 30.11 -10.66
CA SER A 22 -44.84 29.37 -9.55
C SER A 22 -45.61 28.09 -9.89
N ASP A 23 -45.14 26.93 -9.40
CA ASP A 23 -45.99 26.09 -8.60
C ASP A 23 -45.15 25.09 -7.73
N THR A 24 -45.66 24.89 -6.52
CA THR A 24 -45.10 24.10 -5.46
C THR A 24 -45.22 22.61 -5.79
N ALA A 25 -44.07 21.93 -6.03
CA ALA A 25 -44.01 20.48 -5.95
C ALA A 25 -42.70 20.07 -5.28
N ALA A 26 -42.83 19.52 -4.09
CA ALA A 26 -41.72 18.89 -3.35
C ALA A 26 -41.13 17.76 -4.17
N THR A 27 -40.01 18.00 -4.83
CA THR A 27 -39.19 16.96 -5.41
C THR A 27 -38.14 16.56 -4.36
N THR A 28 -38.38 15.43 -3.73
CA THR A 28 -37.39 14.73 -2.91
C THR A 28 -36.14 14.50 -3.77
N SER A 29 -35.16 15.39 -3.64
CA SER A 29 -33.80 15.10 -4.11
C SER A 29 -33.28 13.93 -3.29
N ALA A 30 -33.29 12.77 -3.89
CA ALA A 30 -32.48 11.67 -3.42
C ALA A 30 -31.01 12.15 -3.45
N ALA A 31 -30.51 12.57 -2.30
CA ALA A 31 -29.10 12.71 -2.09
C ALA A 31 -28.48 11.33 -2.28
N THR A 32 -27.92 11.09 -3.47
CA THR A 32 -26.98 10.02 -3.67
C THR A 32 -25.80 10.34 -2.76
N SER A 33 -25.80 9.76 -1.57
CA SER A 33 -24.61 9.70 -0.73
C SER A 33 -23.59 8.88 -1.52
N SER A 34 -22.77 9.59 -2.31
CA SER A 34 -21.45 9.08 -2.67
C SER A 34 -20.74 8.92 -1.34
N ALA A 35 -20.65 7.68 -0.84
CA ALA A 35 -19.69 7.34 0.19
C ALA A 35 -18.33 7.77 -0.38
N ALA A 36 -17.84 8.93 0.05
CA ALA A 36 -16.46 9.28 -0.12
C ALA A 36 -15.71 8.17 0.63
N SER A 37 -15.09 7.25 -0.11
CA SER A 37 -14.04 6.41 0.40
C SER A 37 -13.05 7.38 1.01
N GLU A 38 -12.92 7.40 2.32
CA GLU A 38 -11.89 8.22 2.98
C GLU A 38 -10.59 7.78 2.35
N ALA A 39 -9.98 8.67 1.57
CA ALA A 39 -8.71 8.40 0.94
C ALA A 39 -7.71 8.16 2.07
N VAL A 40 -7.27 6.93 2.21
CA VAL A 40 -6.24 6.57 3.19
C VAL A 40 -5.03 7.44 2.93
N ALA A 41 -4.50 8.07 3.97
CA ALA A 41 -3.33 8.91 3.82
C ALA A 41 -2.16 8.08 3.28
N ALA A 42 -1.46 8.62 2.28
CA ALA A 42 -0.27 7.98 1.75
C ALA A 42 0.79 7.84 2.86
N PRO A 43 1.44 6.67 2.99
CA PRO A 43 2.43 6.46 4.03
C PRO A 43 3.70 7.25 3.72
N THR A 44 4.38 7.68 4.77
CA THR A 44 5.72 8.25 4.67
C THR A 44 6.79 7.16 4.64
N SER A 45 7.99 7.49 4.16
CA SER A 45 9.13 6.56 4.23
C SER A 45 9.43 6.10 5.66
N ASP A 46 9.25 6.99 6.65
CA ASP A 46 9.50 6.68 8.06
C ASP A 46 8.45 5.72 8.63
N GLU A 47 7.19 5.83 8.24
CA GLU A 47 6.14 4.89 8.64
C GLU A 47 6.41 3.50 8.07
N LEU A 48 6.74 3.40 6.78
CA LEU A 48 7.10 2.13 6.16
C LEU A 48 8.37 1.54 6.76
N LEU A 49 9.39 2.37 7.04
CA LEU A 49 10.60 1.95 7.74
C LEU A 49 10.29 1.40 9.14
N GLY A 50 9.35 2.03 9.85
CA GLY A 50 8.92 1.59 11.17
C GLY A 50 8.39 0.15 11.18
N THR A 51 7.63 -0.27 10.16
CA THR A 51 7.15 -1.65 10.04
C THR A 51 8.30 -2.65 9.89
N LEU A 52 9.32 -2.32 9.09
CA LEU A 52 10.50 -3.16 8.90
C LEU A 52 11.35 -3.27 10.16
N GLN A 53 11.49 -2.15 10.90
CA GLN A 53 12.22 -2.15 12.18
C GLN A 53 11.54 -3.05 13.21
N VAL A 54 10.20 -3.01 13.29
CA VAL A 54 9.44 -3.93 14.17
C VAL A 54 9.72 -5.39 13.81
N LEU A 55 9.77 -5.72 12.53
CA LEU A 55 9.98 -7.09 12.07
C LEU A 55 11.33 -7.66 12.48
N VAL A 56 12.41 -6.88 12.36
CA VAL A 56 13.79 -7.39 12.60
C VAL A 56 14.28 -7.18 14.03
N ASP A 57 13.59 -6.40 14.84
CA ASP A 57 13.98 -6.18 16.24
C ASP A 57 13.79 -7.45 17.06
N PRO A 58 14.88 -8.08 17.55
CA PRO A 58 14.79 -9.32 18.33
C PRO A 58 14.17 -9.12 19.72
N ALA A 59 14.08 -7.86 20.20
CA ALA A 59 13.49 -7.55 21.50
C ALA A 59 11.96 -7.44 21.42
N ARG A 60 11.38 -7.32 20.23
CA ARG A 60 9.94 -7.23 20.06
C ARG A 60 9.27 -8.60 20.07
N PRO A 61 8.14 -8.76 20.80
CA PRO A 61 7.38 -10.01 20.78
C PRO A 61 6.79 -10.28 19.39
N VAL A 62 6.58 -11.54 19.08
CA VAL A 62 6.04 -11.94 17.76
C VAL A 62 4.66 -11.36 17.50
N ASP A 63 3.85 -11.14 18.53
CA ASP A 63 2.51 -10.52 18.39
C ASP A 63 2.57 -9.11 17.80
N GLU A 64 3.60 -8.33 18.10
CA GLU A 64 3.80 -7.03 17.47
C GLU A 64 4.25 -7.13 16.01
N LYS A 65 4.90 -8.23 15.66
CA LYS A 65 5.37 -8.48 14.30
C LYS A 65 4.24 -8.95 13.38
N THR A 66 3.32 -9.77 13.91
CA THR A 66 2.17 -10.24 13.11
C THR A 66 1.25 -9.11 12.69
N VAL A 67 1.12 -8.03 13.48
CA VAL A 67 0.23 -6.92 13.14
C VAL A 67 0.76 -5.99 12.05
N VAL A 68 2.08 -6.00 11.78
CA VAL A 68 2.71 -5.17 10.74
C VAL A 68 2.91 -5.92 9.42
N VAL A 69 2.41 -7.14 9.31
CA VAL A 69 2.49 -8.01 8.12
C VAL A 69 1.08 -8.36 7.67
N VAL A 70 0.87 -8.45 6.36
CA VAL A 70 -0.36 -9.01 5.79
C VAL A 70 -0.42 -10.49 6.16
N ASP A 71 -1.59 -10.94 6.64
CA ASP A 71 -1.81 -12.32 7.13
C ASP A 71 -0.76 -12.81 8.15
N GLY A 72 -0.27 -11.87 8.97
CA GLY A 72 0.87 -12.11 9.86
C GLY A 72 0.68 -13.25 10.86
N ASP A 73 -0.56 -13.57 11.27
CA ASP A 73 -0.83 -14.71 12.16
C ASP A 73 -0.51 -16.05 11.50
N GLU A 74 -0.71 -16.16 10.19
CA GLU A 74 -0.31 -17.35 9.42
C GLU A 74 1.21 -17.48 9.33
N ARG A 75 1.92 -16.35 9.37
CA ARG A 75 3.39 -16.27 9.32
C ARG A 75 4.08 -16.34 10.69
N ARG A 76 3.31 -16.48 11.78
CA ARG A 76 3.84 -16.49 13.15
C ARG A 76 5.06 -17.41 13.34
N PRO A 77 5.04 -18.71 12.94
CA PRO A 77 6.20 -19.59 13.12
C PRO A 77 7.44 -19.10 12.37
N ASN A 78 7.25 -18.55 11.17
CA ASN A 78 8.33 -18.00 10.35
C ASN A 78 8.92 -16.73 10.98
N LEU A 79 8.06 -15.84 11.53
CA LEU A 79 8.47 -14.63 12.24
C LEU A 79 9.24 -14.96 13.52
N GLU A 80 8.86 -15.99 14.25
CA GLU A 80 9.59 -16.49 15.42
C GLU A 80 10.99 -17.01 15.02
N ALA A 81 11.08 -17.80 13.94
CA ALA A 81 12.34 -18.30 13.42
C ALA A 81 13.26 -17.15 12.97
N MET A 82 12.70 -16.14 12.27
CA MET A 82 13.44 -14.95 11.87
C MET A 82 13.93 -14.16 13.10
N THR A 83 13.10 -13.99 14.11
CA THR A 83 13.48 -13.27 15.34
C THR A 83 14.67 -13.94 16.02
N ALA A 84 14.69 -15.27 16.10
CA ALA A 84 15.81 -16.01 16.62
C ALA A 84 17.08 -15.83 15.77
N ALA A 85 16.95 -15.82 14.44
CA ALA A 85 18.07 -15.60 13.53
C ALA A 85 18.65 -14.17 13.65
N MET A 86 17.78 -13.15 13.82
CA MET A 86 18.17 -11.74 13.94
C MET A 86 18.84 -11.41 15.28
N ALA A 87 18.69 -12.23 16.32
CA ALA A 87 19.26 -11.98 17.65
C ALA A 87 20.79 -11.74 17.63
N ASN A 88 21.50 -12.35 16.66
CA ASN A 88 22.96 -12.23 16.51
C ASN A 88 23.37 -11.62 15.17
N TYR A 89 22.41 -11.10 14.38
CA TYR A 89 22.68 -10.56 13.07
C TYR A 89 21.92 -9.24 12.88
N PRO A 90 22.49 -8.12 13.35
CA PRO A 90 21.82 -6.83 13.25
C PRO A 90 21.70 -6.38 11.79
N VAL A 91 20.49 -6.00 11.41
CA VAL A 91 20.20 -5.37 10.12
C VAL A 91 19.44 -4.07 10.34
N SER A 92 19.61 -3.14 9.41
CA SER A 92 18.81 -1.92 9.33
C SER A 92 18.39 -1.67 7.88
N PHE A 93 17.42 -0.78 7.70
CA PHE A 93 16.85 -0.49 6.39
C PHE A 93 16.93 1.00 6.09
N THR A 94 16.96 1.31 4.80
CA THR A 94 16.67 2.64 4.28
C THR A 94 15.52 2.50 3.28
N VAL A 95 14.47 3.32 3.44
CA VAL A 95 13.29 3.32 2.57
C VAL A 95 13.25 4.65 1.82
N THR A 96 13.18 4.57 0.48
CA THR A 96 13.13 5.74 -0.42
C THR A 96 12.11 5.52 -1.53
N ASP A 97 11.79 6.60 -2.25
CA ASP A 97 10.97 6.56 -3.46
C ASP A 97 9.60 5.90 -3.26
N VAL A 98 8.89 6.30 -2.20
CA VAL A 98 7.55 5.79 -1.90
C VAL A 98 6.56 6.23 -2.98
N GLN A 99 5.85 5.29 -3.56
CA GLN A 99 4.78 5.49 -4.52
C GLN A 99 3.54 4.74 -4.02
N VAL A 100 2.35 5.31 -4.23
CA VAL A 100 1.09 4.73 -3.77
C VAL A 100 0.12 4.62 -4.93
N GLU A 101 -0.44 3.43 -5.11
CA GLU A 101 -1.48 3.13 -6.08
C GLU A 101 -2.65 2.41 -5.37
N GLY A 102 -3.72 3.14 -5.10
CA GLY A 102 -4.85 2.62 -4.33
C GLY A 102 -4.43 2.22 -2.92
N ASP A 103 -4.65 0.97 -2.56
CA ASP A 103 -4.30 0.41 -1.26
C ASP A 103 -2.90 -0.25 -1.23
N THR A 104 -2.08 0.00 -2.23
CA THR A 104 -0.71 -0.55 -2.32
C THR A 104 0.31 0.58 -2.32
N ALA A 105 1.32 0.47 -1.48
CA ALA A 105 2.51 1.32 -1.51
C ALA A 105 3.72 0.50 -1.97
N THR A 106 4.54 1.09 -2.82
CA THR A 106 5.83 0.51 -3.25
C THR A 106 6.95 1.47 -2.90
N ALA A 107 8.07 0.96 -2.40
CA ALA A 107 9.24 1.76 -2.10
C ALA A 107 10.53 0.99 -2.36
N ASN A 108 11.62 1.71 -2.61
CA ASN A 108 12.96 1.12 -2.69
C ASN A 108 13.53 0.92 -1.27
N VAL A 109 13.91 -0.33 -0.97
CA VAL A 109 14.49 -0.71 0.32
C VAL A 109 15.91 -1.17 0.14
N ALA A 110 16.86 -0.50 0.80
CA ALA A 110 18.23 -0.95 0.96
C ALA A 110 18.40 -1.59 2.34
N ILE A 111 19.08 -2.73 2.40
CA ILE A 111 19.37 -3.44 3.64
C ILE A 111 20.85 -3.21 3.99
N VAL A 112 21.09 -2.74 5.20
CA VAL A 112 22.42 -2.59 5.77
C VAL A 112 22.65 -3.72 6.77
N SER A 113 23.72 -4.46 6.58
CA SER A 113 24.12 -5.59 7.41
C SER A 113 25.60 -5.51 7.78
N PRO A 114 26.11 -6.35 8.68
CA PRO A 114 27.55 -6.42 8.96
C PRO A 114 28.44 -6.71 7.75
N HIS A 115 27.86 -7.25 6.68
CA HIS A 115 28.57 -7.54 5.43
C HIS A 115 28.51 -6.38 4.40
N GLY A 116 27.84 -5.31 4.72
CA GLY A 116 27.67 -4.13 3.87
C GLY A 116 26.22 -3.83 3.53
N THR A 117 26.05 -2.90 2.59
CA THR A 117 24.72 -2.44 2.12
C THR A 117 24.37 -3.15 0.83
N ALA A 118 23.22 -3.81 0.79
CA ALA A 118 22.67 -4.38 -0.44
C ALA A 118 22.11 -3.28 -1.36
N ALA A 119 22.13 -3.54 -2.67
CA ALA A 119 21.46 -2.65 -3.62
C ALA A 119 19.97 -2.53 -3.27
N PRO A 120 19.37 -1.33 -3.39
CA PRO A 120 17.94 -1.16 -3.15
C PRO A 120 17.11 -2.05 -4.08
N THR A 121 16.07 -2.64 -3.52
CA THR A 121 15.07 -3.45 -4.25
C THR A 121 13.67 -2.91 -3.95
N ALA A 122 12.73 -3.09 -4.87
CA ALA A 122 11.35 -2.68 -4.66
C ALA A 122 10.67 -3.63 -3.67
N TRP A 123 10.02 -3.04 -2.66
CA TRP A 123 9.21 -3.72 -1.67
C TRP A 123 7.82 -3.12 -1.66
N THR A 124 6.83 -3.90 -1.28
CA THR A 124 5.43 -3.51 -1.27
C THR A 124 4.81 -3.59 0.13
N TRP A 125 3.87 -2.70 0.36
CA TRP A 125 2.99 -2.67 1.53
C TRP A 125 1.56 -2.60 1.06
N GLU A 126 0.66 -3.12 1.84
CA GLU A 126 -0.77 -3.08 1.59
C GLU A 126 -1.47 -2.35 2.73
N ASN A 127 -2.45 -1.53 2.38
CA ASN A 127 -3.32 -0.90 3.35
C ASN A 127 -4.43 -1.86 3.74
N VAL A 128 -4.40 -2.31 4.98
CA VAL A 128 -5.43 -3.18 5.56
C VAL A 128 -6.11 -2.43 6.70
N ASP A 129 -7.36 -2.10 6.51
CA ASP A 129 -8.18 -1.37 7.50
C ASP A 129 -7.53 -0.05 8.00
N GLY A 130 -6.95 0.71 7.08
CA GLY A 130 -6.30 1.98 7.39
C GLY A 130 -4.87 1.86 7.94
N THR A 131 -4.31 0.65 7.98
CA THR A 131 -2.95 0.39 8.48
C THR A 131 -2.08 -0.17 7.36
N TRP A 132 -0.93 0.44 7.12
CA TRP A 132 0.05 -0.06 6.16
C TRP A 132 0.84 -1.23 6.73
N LYS A 133 0.72 -2.38 6.09
CA LYS A 133 1.39 -3.63 6.46
C LYS A 133 2.33 -4.08 5.36
N VAL A 134 3.46 -4.67 5.72
CA VAL A 134 4.37 -5.29 4.75
C VAL A 134 3.62 -6.40 4.02
N SER A 135 3.64 -6.37 2.68
CA SER A 135 2.96 -7.39 1.87
C SER A 135 3.53 -8.79 2.14
N ASP A 136 2.75 -9.81 1.81
CA ASP A 136 3.20 -11.21 1.95
C ASP A 136 4.47 -11.48 1.14
N GLU A 137 4.54 -10.98 -0.11
CA GLU A 137 5.71 -11.15 -0.99
C GLU A 137 6.98 -10.53 -0.38
N SER A 138 6.89 -9.28 0.11
CA SER A 138 8.03 -8.59 0.73
C SER A 138 8.44 -9.25 2.05
N THR A 139 7.46 -9.71 2.82
CA THR A 139 7.71 -10.50 4.04
C THR A 139 8.42 -11.80 3.72
N CYS A 140 7.98 -12.53 2.70
CA CYS A 140 8.63 -13.77 2.25
C CYS A 140 10.06 -13.54 1.78
N THR A 141 10.32 -12.42 1.11
CA THR A 141 11.68 -12.01 0.73
C THR A 141 12.56 -11.86 1.98
N LEU A 142 12.09 -11.18 3.00
CA LEU A 142 12.82 -10.99 4.27
C LEU A 142 13.04 -12.32 5.01
N LEU A 143 11.98 -13.12 5.12
CA LEU A 143 12.05 -14.46 5.75
C LEU A 143 13.03 -15.38 5.02
N GLY A 144 13.07 -15.33 3.68
CA GLY A 144 14.02 -16.08 2.86
C GLY A 144 15.48 -15.68 3.15
N MET A 145 15.76 -14.40 3.29
CA MET A 145 17.09 -13.90 3.67
C MET A 145 17.51 -14.38 5.08
N ALA A 146 16.56 -14.43 6.01
CA ALA A 146 16.78 -14.97 7.36
C ALA A 146 16.78 -16.51 7.43
N ARG A 147 16.54 -17.19 6.31
CA ARG A 147 16.36 -18.67 6.23
C ARG A 147 15.22 -19.19 7.13
N ALA A 148 14.23 -18.36 7.38
CA ALA A 148 13.08 -18.66 8.24
C ALA A 148 11.94 -19.37 7.49
N GLY A 149 12.09 -19.55 6.18
CA GLY A 149 11.05 -20.11 5.31
C GLY A 149 9.89 -19.14 5.05
N CYS A 150 8.99 -19.53 4.15
CA CYS A 150 7.78 -18.77 3.83
C CYS A 150 6.63 -19.72 3.39
N SER A 151 6.52 -20.87 3.99
CA SER A 151 5.46 -21.87 3.72
C SER A 151 4.65 -22.13 4.96
#